data_634a4bf0331fd6131803eddb9fb98b5f
#
_entry.id   634a4bf0331fd6131803eddb9fb98b5f
#
_cell.length_a   1.000
_cell.length_b   1.000
_cell.length_c   1.000
_cell.angle_alpha   90.00
_cell.angle_beta   90.00
_cell.angle_gamma   90.00
#
_symmetry.space_group_name_H-M   'P 1'
#
loop_
_entity.id
_entity.type
_entity.pdbx_description
1 polymer ?
#
loop_
_entity_poly.entity_id
_entity_poly.type
_entity_poly.pdbx_seq_one_letter_code
_entity_poly.pdbx_strand_id
1 'polypeptide(L)'
;MSQDWYDRLLESGVMDTLAPYNPVVVGAYPLGIPAPHSRIEIVCRSVDLPAFARVIERTYGDAEGFEMHPRRLDEEEAVFAEFELDGLPLEVAAQPDHVHQRLAAATIGISRMFDVQGDTSRARLEAAVARGEDWLDAALLQTDLSRAAIEAFSTANPSVMRRVLGVKGPPVPLARYLVPVLLGLVSMTLIVLATAGRGSADFTGLMLLLEAAVLGAVFGTRLGMAAALTPLVLIGLVIVPTTATGGDQCDPDCGSQLAQYVFVAVLIVSAVGITGLLRDRYFPRET
;
A
#
# COMPACT_ATOMS: atom_id res chain seq x y z
N MET A 1 -18.17 -11.08 11.62
CA MET A 1 -18.25 -12.56 11.74
C MET A 1 -17.05 -13.03 12.52
N SER A 2 -17.24 -13.88 13.54
CA SER A 2 -16.23 -14.29 14.50
C SER A 2 -15.16 -15.16 13.82
N GLN A 3 -13.92 -15.07 14.29
CA GLN A 3 -12.80 -15.98 13.95
C GLN A 3 -13.04 -17.45 14.41
N ASP A 4 -14.22 -17.73 14.93
CA ASP A 4 -14.66 -19.02 15.48
C ASP A 4 -14.47 -20.21 14.50
N TRP A 5 -14.70 -19.99 13.20
CA TRP A 5 -14.49 -21.03 12.20
C TRP A 5 -13.00 -21.43 12.06
N TYR A 6 -12.08 -20.47 12.24
CA TYR A 6 -10.64 -20.72 12.09
C TYR A 6 -10.09 -21.49 13.31
N ASP A 7 -10.52 -21.12 14.52
CA ASP A 7 -10.14 -21.82 15.73
C ASP A 7 -10.66 -23.29 15.69
N ARG A 8 -11.92 -23.47 15.27
CA ARG A 8 -12.51 -24.81 15.06
C ARG A 8 -11.76 -25.61 13.98
N LEU A 9 -11.35 -24.94 12.87
CA LEU A 9 -10.55 -25.57 11.82
C LEU A 9 -9.21 -26.09 12.37
N LEU A 10 -8.54 -25.33 13.23
CA LEU A 10 -7.30 -25.76 13.86
C LEU A 10 -7.55 -26.90 14.86
N GLU A 11 -8.60 -26.82 15.66
CA GLU A 11 -8.98 -27.85 16.64
C GLU A 11 -9.37 -29.18 15.98
N SER A 12 -9.93 -29.15 14.77
CA SER A 12 -10.30 -30.37 14.01
C SER A 12 -9.10 -31.24 13.59
N GLY A 13 -7.86 -30.72 13.66
CA GLY A 13 -6.65 -31.42 13.25
C GLY A 13 -6.48 -31.61 11.73
N VAL A 14 -7.40 -31.08 10.91
CA VAL A 14 -7.30 -31.22 9.45
C VAL A 14 -6.06 -30.56 8.88
N MET A 15 -5.66 -29.41 9.42
CA MET A 15 -4.45 -28.71 8.98
C MET A 15 -3.17 -29.50 9.31
N ASP A 16 -3.15 -30.20 10.44
CA ASP A 16 -2.02 -31.08 10.83
C ASP A 16 -1.92 -32.29 9.90
N THR A 17 -3.05 -32.91 9.56
CA THR A 17 -3.13 -34.01 8.59
C THR A 17 -2.62 -33.58 7.21
N LEU A 18 -2.95 -32.36 6.80
CA LEU A 18 -2.56 -31.81 5.50
C LEU A 18 -1.17 -31.17 5.49
N ALA A 19 -0.52 -30.96 6.63
CA ALA A 19 0.77 -30.26 6.75
C ALA A 19 1.85 -30.75 5.75
N PRO A 20 1.98 -32.06 5.42
CA PRO A 20 2.95 -32.53 4.42
C PRO A 20 2.70 -32.00 3.00
N TYR A 21 1.51 -31.48 2.74
CA TYR A 21 1.06 -31.01 1.43
C TYR A 21 0.97 -29.48 1.33
N ASN A 22 1.58 -28.76 2.27
CA ASN A 22 1.60 -27.30 2.32
C ASN A 22 0.19 -26.66 2.19
N PRO A 23 -0.76 -26.96 3.07
CA PRO A 23 -2.14 -26.50 3.00
C PRO A 23 -2.23 -24.99 3.15
N VAL A 24 -3.08 -24.35 2.37
CA VAL A 24 -3.47 -22.95 2.51
C VAL A 24 -4.99 -22.83 2.47
N VAL A 25 -5.55 -22.02 3.36
CA VAL A 25 -6.98 -21.69 3.34
C VAL A 25 -7.19 -20.51 2.42
N VAL A 26 -8.12 -20.66 1.48
CA VAL A 26 -8.43 -19.65 0.47
C VAL A 26 -9.95 -19.37 0.41
N GLY A 27 -10.36 -18.44 -0.41
CA GLY A 27 -11.76 -18.26 -0.75
C GLY A 27 -12.58 -17.41 0.21
N ALA A 28 -13.88 -17.70 0.27
CA ALA A 28 -14.87 -16.86 0.91
C ALA A 28 -14.68 -16.70 2.43
N TYR A 29 -14.25 -17.75 3.12
CA TYR A 29 -14.06 -17.74 4.57
C TYR A 29 -12.97 -16.77 5.05
N PRO A 30 -11.72 -16.85 4.56
CA PRO A 30 -10.69 -15.88 4.95
C PRO A 30 -10.99 -14.46 4.45
N LEU A 31 -11.78 -14.30 3.39
CA LEU A 31 -12.25 -12.99 2.93
C LEU A 31 -13.37 -12.40 3.82
N GLY A 32 -13.96 -13.20 4.71
CA GLY A 32 -15.06 -12.78 5.58
C GLY A 32 -16.39 -12.56 4.86
N ILE A 33 -16.63 -13.29 3.77
CA ILE A 33 -17.83 -13.22 2.91
C ILE A 33 -18.47 -14.59 2.65
N PRO A 34 -18.45 -15.59 3.57
CA PRO A 34 -19.05 -16.87 3.31
C PRO A 34 -20.56 -16.77 3.19
N ALA A 35 -21.12 -17.46 2.20
CA ALA A 35 -22.55 -17.70 2.04
C ALA A 35 -22.95 -19.01 2.77
N PRO A 36 -24.25 -19.28 2.97
CA PRO A 36 -24.72 -20.51 3.62
C PRO A 36 -24.25 -21.81 2.97
N HIS A 37 -23.94 -21.78 1.68
CA HIS A 37 -23.45 -22.92 0.91
C HIS A 37 -21.93 -22.93 0.74
N SER A 38 -21.21 -21.91 1.25
CA SER A 38 -19.76 -21.85 1.13
C SER A 38 -19.10 -22.93 1.98
N ARG A 39 -18.02 -23.51 1.44
CA ARG A 39 -17.14 -24.44 2.15
C ARG A 39 -15.85 -23.70 2.54
N ILE A 40 -15.16 -24.20 3.56
CA ILE A 40 -13.80 -23.79 3.87
C ILE A 40 -12.88 -24.48 2.86
N GLU A 41 -12.32 -23.71 1.96
CA GLU A 41 -11.49 -24.19 0.86
C GLU A 41 -10.03 -24.30 1.33
N ILE A 42 -9.48 -25.52 1.32
CA ILE A 42 -8.08 -25.81 1.67
C ILE A 42 -7.38 -26.34 0.41
N VAL A 43 -6.43 -25.58 -0.11
CA VAL A 43 -5.68 -26.00 -1.29
C VAL A 43 -4.29 -26.45 -0.91
N CYS A 44 -3.92 -27.64 -1.39
CA CYS A 44 -2.70 -28.35 -1.10
C CYS A 44 -1.83 -28.52 -2.34
N ARG A 45 -0.56 -28.84 -2.16
CA ARG A 45 0.33 -29.30 -3.21
C ARG A 45 0.66 -30.76 -3.06
N SER A 46 0.38 -31.56 -4.08
CA SER A 46 0.84 -32.96 -4.14
C SER A 46 1.23 -33.34 -5.57
N VAL A 47 2.45 -33.83 -5.75
CA VAL A 47 2.90 -34.39 -7.04
C VAL A 47 2.38 -35.82 -7.28
N ASP A 48 1.99 -36.52 -6.21
CA ASP A 48 1.37 -37.84 -6.26
C ASP A 48 -0.10 -37.71 -5.81
N LEU A 49 -0.97 -37.35 -6.76
CA LEU A 49 -2.40 -37.19 -6.50
C LEU A 49 -3.06 -38.50 -6.04
N PRO A 50 -2.73 -39.69 -6.60
CA PRO A 50 -3.27 -40.94 -6.09
C PRO A 50 -2.86 -41.23 -4.64
N ALA A 51 -1.63 -40.88 -4.21
CA ALA A 51 -1.22 -41.05 -2.82
C ALA A 51 -1.96 -40.07 -1.90
N PHE A 52 -2.13 -38.82 -2.32
CA PHE A 52 -2.92 -37.83 -1.61
C PHE A 52 -4.36 -38.30 -1.43
N ALA A 53 -5.03 -38.72 -2.52
CA ALA A 53 -6.39 -39.23 -2.49
C ALA A 53 -6.56 -40.39 -1.46
N ARG A 54 -5.64 -41.35 -1.45
CA ARG A 54 -5.68 -42.43 -0.47
C ARG A 54 -5.54 -41.97 0.99
N VAL A 55 -4.76 -40.91 1.23
CA VAL A 55 -4.64 -40.33 2.58
C VAL A 55 -5.95 -39.68 3.00
N ILE A 56 -6.56 -38.87 2.13
CA ILE A 56 -7.82 -38.20 2.39
C ILE A 56 -8.94 -39.23 2.61
N GLU A 57 -9.10 -40.17 1.71
CA GLU A 57 -10.13 -41.23 1.80
C GLU A 57 -9.97 -42.07 3.08
N ARG A 58 -8.76 -42.48 3.43
CA ARG A 58 -8.51 -43.25 4.65
C ARG A 58 -8.81 -42.44 5.91
N THR A 59 -8.58 -41.12 5.91
CA THR A 59 -8.70 -40.31 7.11
C THR A 59 -10.12 -39.74 7.27
N TYR A 60 -10.77 -39.40 6.17
CA TYR A 60 -12.03 -38.68 6.18
C TYR A 60 -13.17 -39.40 5.42
N GLY A 61 -12.91 -40.60 4.87
CA GLY A 61 -13.91 -41.31 4.09
C GLY A 61 -15.21 -41.66 4.83
N ASP A 62 -15.17 -41.73 6.16
CA ASP A 62 -16.32 -41.92 7.02
C ASP A 62 -16.97 -40.62 7.51
N ALA A 63 -16.42 -39.45 7.11
CA ALA A 63 -16.98 -38.13 7.47
C ALA A 63 -18.33 -37.88 6.75
N GLU A 64 -19.15 -37.04 7.37
CA GLU A 64 -20.46 -36.71 6.83
C GLU A 64 -20.33 -36.01 5.46
N GLY A 65 -21.10 -36.50 4.48
CA GLY A 65 -21.11 -35.92 3.14
C GLY A 65 -19.81 -36.09 2.37
N PHE A 66 -18.95 -37.08 2.74
CA PHE A 66 -17.71 -37.31 2.04
C PHE A 66 -17.95 -37.70 0.58
N GLU A 67 -17.44 -36.84 -0.30
CA GLU A 67 -17.38 -37.08 -1.75
C GLU A 67 -15.99 -36.72 -2.25
N MET A 68 -15.40 -37.58 -3.08
CA MET A 68 -14.10 -37.33 -3.67
C MET A 68 -14.16 -37.57 -5.19
N HIS A 69 -13.67 -36.60 -5.95
CA HIS A 69 -13.70 -36.69 -7.40
C HIS A 69 -12.48 -36.01 -8.03
N PRO A 70 -11.98 -36.56 -9.17
CA PRO A 70 -11.00 -35.87 -9.97
C PRO A 70 -11.65 -34.68 -10.69
N ARG A 71 -10.99 -33.55 -10.68
CA ARG A 71 -11.38 -32.36 -11.45
C ARG A 71 -10.14 -31.79 -12.15
N ARG A 72 -10.35 -30.85 -13.05
CA ARG A 72 -9.28 -29.99 -13.58
C ARG A 72 -9.44 -28.61 -12.96
N LEU A 73 -8.35 -28.09 -12.43
CA LEU A 73 -8.25 -26.73 -11.93
C LEU A 73 -7.12 -26.05 -12.70
N ASP A 74 -7.37 -24.93 -13.35
CA ASP A 74 -6.41 -24.25 -14.22
C ASP A 74 -5.78 -25.18 -15.29
N GLU A 75 -6.61 -26.04 -15.92
CA GLU A 75 -6.23 -27.01 -16.94
C GLU A 75 -5.39 -28.21 -16.47
N GLU A 76 -4.96 -28.26 -15.21
CA GLU A 76 -4.23 -29.35 -14.59
C GLU A 76 -5.14 -30.33 -13.83
N GLU A 77 -4.69 -31.57 -13.73
CA GLU A 77 -5.39 -32.57 -12.92
C GLU A 77 -5.33 -32.19 -11.44
N ALA A 78 -6.45 -32.32 -10.77
CA ALA A 78 -6.58 -32.07 -9.33
C ALA A 78 -7.48 -33.14 -8.70
N VAL A 79 -7.26 -33.39 -7.41
CA VAL A 79 -8.17 -34.17 -6.57
C VAL A 79 -8.90 -33.22 -5.66
N PHE A 80 -10.23 -33.34 -5.63
CA PHE A 80 -11.13 -32.63 -4.72
C PHE A 80 -11.80 -33.60 -3.80
N ALA A 81 -11.88 -33.25 -2.52
CA ALA A 81 -12.66 -33.96 -1.52
C ALA A 81 -13.53 -32.95 -0.77
N GLU A 82 -14.82 -33.23 -0.70
CA GLU A 82 -15.79 -32.45 0.05
C GLU A 82 -16.30 -33.32 1.21
N PHE A 83 -16.42 -32.73 2.41
CA PHE A 83 -16.93 -33.41 3.58
C PHE A 83 -17.27 -32.41 4.70
N GLU A 84 -18.00 -32.86 5.69
CA GLU A 84 -18.23 -32.11 6.92
C GLU A 84 -17.46 -32.73 8.08
N LEU A 85 -16.72 -31.91 8.82
CA LEU A 85 -15.96 -32.34 10.00
C LEU A 85 -16.26 -31.41 11.17
N ASP A 86 -16.81 -31.96 12.25
CA ASP A 86 -17.23 -31.20 13.45
C ASP A 86 -18.16 -30.02 13.12
N GLY A 87 -19.06 -30.19 12.14
CA GLY A 87 -19.97 -29.16 11.65
C GLY A 87 -19.28 -28.05 10.85
N LEU A 88 -18.07 -28.31 10.33
CA LEU A 88 -17.38 -27.44 9.38
C LEU A 88 -17.49 -28.02 7.97
N PRO A 89 -18.10 -27.32 7.01
CA PRO A 89 -18.13 -27.76 5.64
C PRO A 89 -16.76 -27.50 5.00
N LEU A 90 -16.05 -28.54 4.61
CA LEU A 90 -14.70 -28.48 4.06
C LEU A 90 -14.69 -28.87 2.59
N GLU A 91 -13.86 -28.20 1.81
CA GLU A 91 -13.40 -28.62 0.50
C GLU A 91 -11.87 -28.65 0.51
N VAL A 92 -11.30 -29.82 0.26
CA VAL A 92 -9.85 -30.01 0.19
C VAL A 92 -9.45 -30.34 -1.23
N ALA A 93 -8.61 -29.52 -1.83
CA ALA A 93 -8.10 -29.70 -3.18
C ALA A 93 -6.58 -29.90 -3.18
N ALA A 94 -6.06 -30.78 -4.06
CA ALA A 94 -4.63 -30.89 -4.30
C ALA A 94 -4.28 -30.89 -5.79
N GLN A 95 -3.16 -30.25 -6.10
CA GLN A 95 -2.56 -30.19 -7.43
C GLN A 95 -1.04 -30.33 -7.37
N PRO A 96 -0.38 -30.76 -8.48
CA PRO A 96 1.07 -30.87 -8.54
C PRO A 96 1.78 -29.52 -8.52
N ASP A 97 1.19 -28.50 -9.15
CA ASP A 97 1.76 -27.16 -9.29
C ASP A 97 1.55 -26.28 -8.04
N HIS A 98 2.17 -25.09 -8.06
CA HIS A 98 2.09 -24.08 -7.00
C HIS A 98 0.78 -23.25 -7.02
N VAL A 99 -0.33 -23.82 -7.51
CA VAL A 99 -1.64 -23.13 -7.55
C VAL A 99 -2.09 -22.69 -6.15
N HIS A 100 -1.83 -23.49 -5.13
CA HIS A 100 -2.11 -23.13 -3.75
C HIS A 100 -1.50 -21.77 -3.35
N GLN A 101 -0.27 -21.46 -3.79
CA GLN A 101 0.37 -20.16 -3.52
C GLN A 101 -0.28 -19.02 -4.31
N ARG A 102 -0.68 -19.28 -5.57
CA ARG A 102 -1.38 -18.28 -6.39
C ARG A 102 -2.77 -17.96 -5.82
N LEU A 103 -3.52 -18.95 -5.40
CA LEU A 103 -4.83 -18.76 -4.78
C LEU A 103 -4.72 -18.05 -3.42
N ALA A 104 -3.71 -18.38 -2.61
CA ALA A 104 -3.41 -17.65 -1.39
C ALA A 104 -3.07 -16.18 -1.69
N ALA A 105 -2.23 -15.93 -2.69
CA ALA A 105 -1.91 -14.56 -3.10
C ALA A 105 -3.14 -13.81 -3.61
N ALA A 106 -4.02 -14.46 -4.38
CA ALA A 106 -5.28 -13.86 -4.83
C ALA A 106 -6.21 -13.52 -3.65
N THR A 107 -6.38 -14.45 -2.69
CA THR A 107 -7.17 -14.22 -1.48
C THR A 107 -6.66 -13.01 -0.69
N ILE A 108 -5.35 -12.94 -0.44
CA ILE A 108 -4.70 -11.80 0.23
C ILE A 108 -4.89 -10.53 -0.61
N GLY A 109 -4.71 -10.60 -1.93
CA GLY A 109 -4.89 -9.49 -2.84
C GLY A 109 -6.29 -8.88 -2.78
N ILE A 110 -7.32 -9.71 -2.78
CA ILE A 110 -8.72 -9.29 -2.65
C ILE A 110 -9.01 -8.71 -1.26
N SER A 111 -8.52 -9.33 -0.19
CA SER A 111 -8.64 -8.77 1.15
C SER A 111 -8.09 -7.34 1.23
N ARG A 112 -6.88 -7.13 0.70
CA ARG A 112 -6.25 -5.80 0.65
C ARG A 112 -6.97 -4.83 -0.29
N MET A 113 -7.61 -5.34 -1.33
CA MET A 113 -8.47 -4.53 -2.20
C MET A 113 -9.67 -3.97 -1.41
N PHE A 114 -10.28 -4.75 -0.51
CA PHE A 114 -11.33 -4.26 0.38
C PHE A 114 -10.85 -3.14 1.29
N ASP A 115 -9.62 -3.22 1.82
CA ASP A 115 -9.01 -2.15 2.63
C ASP A 115 -8.87 -0.83 1.85
N VAL A 116 -8.69 -0.92 0.53
CA VAL A 116 -8.53 0.24 -0.35
C VAL A 116 -9.85 0.78 -0.86
N GLN A 117 -10.78 -0.09 -1.26
CA GLN A 117 -12.08 0.27 -1.89
C GLN A 117 -13.20 0.42 -0.86
N GLY A 118 -13.06 -0.19 0.32
CA GLY A 118 -14.01 -0.14 1.43
C GLY A 118 -15.19 -1.10 1.29
N ASP A 119 -16.16 -0.95 2.20
CA ASP A 119 -17.26 -1.89 2.42
C ASP A 119 -18.16 -2.13 1.19
N THR A 120 -18.28 -1.15 0.30
CA THR A 120 -19.11 -1.31 -0.92
C THR A 120 -18.56 -2.40 -1.84
N SER A 121 -17.24 -2.52 -1.99
CA SER A 121 -16.61 -3.56 -2.81
C SER A 121 -16.78 -4.92 -2.17
N ARG A 122 -16.59 -5.01 -0.86
CA ARG A 122 -16.84 -6.22 -0.07
C ARG A 122 -18.29 -6.69 -0.21
N ALA A 123 -19.26 -5.80 -0.01
CA ALA A 123 -20.68 -6.14 -0.09
C ALA A 123 -21.11 -6.65 -1.48
N ARG A 124 -20.52 -6.11 -2.56
CA ARG A 124 -20.78 -6.59 -3.92
C ARG A 124 -20.26 -8.02 -4.12
N LEU A 125 -19.04 -8.30 -3.64
CA LEU A 125 -18.47 -9.64 -3.75
C LEU A 125 -19.23 -10.64 -2.89
N GLU A 126 -19.60 -10.27 -1.67
CA GLU A 126 -20.46 -11.07 -0.79
C GLU A 126 -21.79 -11.41 -1.46
N ALA A 127 -22.44 -10.43 -2.10
CA ALA A 127 -23.67 -10.67 -2.85
C ALA A 127 -23.49 -11.60 -4.05
N ALA A 128 -22.35 -11.57 -4.73
CA ALA A 128 -22.04 -12.49 -5.82
C ALA A 128 -21.84 -13.92 -5.31
N VAL A 129 -21.05 -14.09 -4.25
CA VAL A 129 -20.83 -15.39 -3.58
C VAL A 129 -22.17 -15.94 -3.04
N ALA A 130 -23.04 -15.10 -2.49
CA ALA A 130 -24.37 -15.51 -2.03
C ALA A 130 -25.28 -16.02 -3.16
N ARG A 131 -25.05 -15.62 -4.41
CA ARG A 131 -25.72 -16.16 -5.60
C ARG A 131 -25.11 -17.46 -6.13
N GLY A 132 -24.01 -17.94 -5.53
CA GLY A 132 -23.30 -19.14 -5.96
C GLY A 132 -22.19 -18.89 -6.98
N GLU A 133 -21.80 -17.64 -7.19
CA GLU A 133 -20.66 -17.33 -8.05
C GLU A 133 -19.35 -17.68 -7.32
N ASP A 134 -18.36 -18.17 -8.08
CA ASP A 134 -17.00 -18.34 -7.54
C ASP A 134 -16.43 -17.00 -7.09
N TRP A 135 -15.79 -16.98 -5.93
CA TRP A 135 -15.28 -15.77 -5.30
C TRP A 135 -14.18 -15.07 -6.12
N LEU A 136 -13.32 -15.85 -6.81
CA LEU A 136 -12.26 -15.30 -7.63
C LEU A 136 -12.80 -14.75 -8.95
N ASP A 137 -13.67 -15.51 -9.61
CA ASP A 137 -14.32 -15.10 -10.86
C ASP A 137 -15.16 -13.83 -10.63
N ALA A 138 -15.92 -13.77 -9.54
CA ALA A 138 -16.69 -12.61 -9.16
C ALA A 138 -15.79 -11.38 -8.89
N ALA A 139 -14.63 -11.56 -8.23
CA ALA A 139 -13.67 -10.48 -8.02
C ALA A 139 -13.05 -9.99 -9.32
N LEU A 140 -12.70 -10.90 -10.25
CA LEU A 140 -12.18 -10.56 -11.56
C LEU A 140 -13.20 -9.74 -12.37
N LEU A 141 -14.45 -10.18 -12.41
CA LEU A 141 -15.53 -9.48 -13.10
C LEU A 141 -15.82 -8.09 -12.53
N GLN A 142 -15.74 -7.92 -11.21
CA GLN A 142 -16.01 -6.63 -10.56
C GLN A 142 -14.91 -5.60 -10.78
N THR A 143 -13.69 -6.02 -10.97
CA THR A 143 -12.53 -5.14 -11.03
C THR A 143 -12.01 -4.90 -12.44
N ASP A 144 -12.43 -5.73 -13.41
CA ASP A 144 -11.84 -5.77 -14.77
C ASP A 144 -10.31 -5.97 -14.76
N LEU A 145 -9.82 -6.66 -13.72
CA LEU A 145 -8.40 -6.95 -13.53
C LEU A 145 -8.10 -8.38 -13.95
N SER A 146 -6.87 -8.60 -14.39
CA SER A 146 -6.37 -9.96 -14.58
C SER A 146 -6.09 -10.62 -13.23
N ARG A 147 -6.16 -11.96 -13.18
CA ARG A 147 -5.79 -12.75 -12.00
C ARG A 147 -4.38 -12.39 -11.49
N ALA A 148 -3.40 -12.27 -12.38
CA ALA A 148 -2.04 -11.87 -12.03
C ALA A 148 -1.96 -10.49 -11.36
N ALA A 149 -2.83 -9.55 -11.74
CA ALA A 149 -2.90 -8.24 -11.09
C ALA A 149 -3.45 -8.34 -9.66
N ILE A 150 -4.48 -9.18 -9.45
CA ILE A 150 -5.02 -9.45 -8.10
C ILE A 150 -3.98 -10.15 -7.24
N GLU A 151 -3.30 -11.17 -7.74
CA GLU A 151 -2.22 -11.87 -7.03
C GLU A 151 -1.09 -10.90 -6.64
N ALA A 152 -0.71 -9.98 -7.52
CA ALA A 152 0.31 -8.97 -7.25
C ALA A 152 -0.10 -8.00 -6.13
N PHE A 153 -1.39 -7.82 -5.85
CA PHE A 153 -1.84 -6.99 -4.73
C PHE A 153 -1.49 -7.58 -3.37
N SER A 154 -1.19 -8.87 -3.26
CA SER A 154 -0.74 -9.49 -2.01
C SER A 154 0.49 -8.80 -1.41
N THR A 155 1.36 -8.24 -2.25
CA THR A 155 2.60 -7.56 -1.83
C THR A 155 2.67 -6.09 -2.27
N ALA A 156 1.68 -5.60 -3.03
CA ALA A 156 1.68 -4.25 -3.57
C ALA A 156 1.53 -3.18 -2.50
N ASN A 157 2.16 -2.02 -2.73
CA ASN A 157 1.94 -0.85 -1.87
C ASN A 157 0.49 -0.32 -2.05
N PRO A 158 -0.22 0.06 -0.96
CA PRO A 158 -1.58 0.59 -1.04
C PRO A 158 -1.75 1.79 -1.98
N SER A 159 -0.72 2.62 -2.14
CA SER A 159 -0.77 3.74 -3.09
C SER A 159 -0.78 3.30 -4.56
N VAL A 160 -0.10 2.20 -4.87
CA VAL A 160 -0.11 1.57 -6.20
C VAL A 160 -1.48 0.95 -6.45
N MET A 161 -2.01 0.21 -5.48
CA MET A 161 -3.34 -0.40 -5.55
C MET A 161 -4.42 0.66 -5.80
N ARG A 162 -4.44 1.76 -5.03
CA ARG A 162 -5.40 2.87 -5.24
C ARG A 162 -5.34 3.43 -6.66
N ARG A 163 -4.13 3.57 -7.20
CA ARG A 163 -3.93 4.07 -8.58
C ARG A 163 -4.50 3.12 -9.62
N VAL A 164 -4.22 1.81 -9.49
CA VAL A 164 -4.72 0.77 -10.40
C VAL A 164 -6.24 0.65 -10.31
N LEU A 165 -6.79 0.70 -9.09
CA LEU A 165 -8.23 0.60 -8.83
C LEU A 165 -8.99 1.92 -9.10
N GLY A 166 -8.32 2.99 -9.52
CA GLY A 166 -8.95 4.30 -9.75
C GLY A 166 -9.52 4.96 -8.48
N VAL A 167 -9.13 4.48 -7.29
CA VAL A 167 -9.64 5.00 -6.02
C VAL A 167 -8.93 6.30 -5.67
N LYS A 168 -9.70 7.37 -5.53
CA LYS A 168 -9.17 8.65 -5.05
C LYS A 168 -8.69 8.46 -3.60
N GLY A 169 -7.43 8.79 -3.37
CA GLY A 169 -6.88 8.78 -2.01
C GLY A 169 -7.69 9.71 -1.09
N PRO A 170 -7.67 9.47 0.22
CA PRO A 170 -8.30 10.38 1.17
C PRO A 170 -7.75 11.80 0.95
N PRO A 171 -8.61 12.83 1.05
CA PRO A 171 -8.16 14.21 0.91
C PRO A 171 -7.04 14.46 1.92
N VAL A 172 -5.88 14.88 1.43
CA VAL A 172 -4.75 15.17 2.31
C VAL A 172 -5.16 16.38 3.16
N PRO A 173 -5.21 16.26 4.49
CA PRO A 173 -5.68 17.35 5.34
C PRO A 173 -4.79 18.58 5.10
N LEU A 174 -5.41 19.75 4.92
CA LEU A 174 -4.73 21.01 4.64
C LEU A 174 -3.61 21.29 5.68
N ALA A 175 -3.83 20.88 6.92
CA ALA A 175 -2.83 20.97 8.01
C ALA A 175 -1.50 20.28 7.65
N ARG A 176 -1.52 19.20 6.87
CA ARG A 176 -0.30 18.50 6.44
C ARG A 176 0.61 19.39 5.58
N TYR A 177 0.03 20.34 4.85
CA TYR A 177 0.78 21.31 4.06
C TYR A 177 1.04 22.60 4.84
N LEU A 178 0.08 23.07 5.63
CA LEU A 178 0.20 24.31 6.37
C LEU A 178 1.25 24.24 7.48
N VAL A 179 1.35 23.14 8.22
CA VAL A 179 2.32 23.01 9.32
C VAL A 179 3.77 23.15 8.84
N PRO A 180 4.23 22.42 7.81
CA PRO A 180 5.60 22.61 7.31
C PRO A 180 5.86 24.03 6.77
N VAL A 181 4.89 24.62 6.06
CA VAL A 181 5.03 25.97 5.52
C VAL A 181 5.12 27.01 6.63
N LEU A 182 4.26 26.91 7.66
CA LEU A 182 4.31 27.81 8.80
C LEU A 182 5.60 27.67 9.61
N LEU A 183 6.08 26.44 9.82
CA LEU A 183 7.36 26.19 10.46
C LEU A 183 8.52 26.83 9.67
N GLY A 184 8.53 26.65 8.34
CA GLY A 184 9.52 27.28 7.48
C GLY A 184 9.49 28.81 7.52
N LEU A 185 8.30 29.41 7.55
CA LEU A 185 8.14 30.88 7.69
C LEU A 185 8.65 31.38 9.05
N VAL A 186 8.30 30.70 10.13
CA VAL A 186 8.71 31.09 11.49
C VAL A 186 10.22 30.93 11.67
N SER A 187 10.79 29.81 11.28
CA SER A 187 12.22 29.55 11.43
C SER A 187 13.06 30.51 10.59
N MET A 188 12.64 30.76 9.34
CA MET A 188 13.30 31.74 8.48
C MET A 188 13.25 33.16 9.06
N THR A 189 12.09 33.57 9.58
CA THR A 189 11.97 34.88 10.22
C THR A 189 12.90 35.01 11.41
N LEU A 190 13.00 33.97 12.25
CA LEU A 190 13.92 33.95 13.39
C LEU A 190 15.37 34.00 12.96
N ILE A 191 15.77 33.28 11.90
CA ILE A 191 17.17 33.34 11.35
C ILE A 191 17.48 34.74 10.88
N VAL A 192 16.60 35.35 10.10
CA VAL A 192 16.80 36.72 9.59
C VAL A 192 16.90 37.71 10.74
N LEU A 193 16.03 37.64 11.76
CA LEU A 193 16.11 38.52 12.93
C LEU A 193 17.37 38.29 13.76
N ALA A 194 17.81 37.05 13.96
CA ALA A 194 18.98 36.69 14.72
C ALA A 194 20.30 37.14 14.02
N THR A 195 20.29 37.24 12.70
CA THR A 195 21.43 37.63 11.89
C THR A 195 21.43 39.12 11.52
N ALA A 196 20.27 39.77 11.64
CA ALA A 196 20.13 41.20 11.43
C ALA A 196 21.06 41.99 12.40
N GLY A 197 22.03 42.72 11.86
CA GLY A 197 23.01 43.50 12.63
C GLY A 197 24.35 42.80 12.92
N ARG A 198 24.53 41.53 12.53
CA ARG A 198 25.81 40.82 12.72
C ARG A 198 26.71 40.76 11.46
N GLY A 199 26.35 41.45 10.41
CA GLY A 199 27.23 41.93 9.35
C GLY A 199 27.83 40.94 8.37
N SER A 200 27.49 39.65 8.35
CA SER A 200 27.93 38.76 7.28
C SER A 200 26.77 38.06 6.58
N ALA A 201 26.53 38.43 5.32
CA ALA A 201 25.57 37.78 4.43
C ALA A 201 25.86 36.27 4.32
N ASP A 202 27.11 35.86 4.43
CA ASP A 202 27.58 34.47 4.34
C ASP A 202 27.03 33.60 5.47
N PHE A 203 26.97 34.12 6.71
CA PHE A 203 26.46 33.37 7.86
C PHE A 203 24.93 33.15 7.75
N THR A 204 24.20 34.15 7.29
CA THR A 204 22.76 34.04 7.06
C THR A 204 22.47 33.02 5.97
N GLY A 205 23.20 33.03 4.88
CA GLY A 205 23.09 32.06 3.79
C GLY A 205 23.34 30.62 4.26
N LEU A 206 24.35 30.39 5.10
CA LEU A 206 24.65 29.07 5.66
C LEU A 206 23.50 28.56 6.55
N MET A 207 22.94 29.43 7.41
CA MET A 207 21.82 29.06 8.28
C MET A 207 20.55 28.70 7.47
N LEU A 208 20.23 29.43 6.40
CA LEU A 208 19.10 29.10 5.51
C LEU A 208 19.30 27.79 4.75
N LEU A 209 20.53 27.46 4.36
CA LEU A 209 20.83 26.16 3.75
C LEU A 209 20.67 24.99 4.73
N LEU A 210 21.09 25.16 5.97
CA LEU A 210 20.89 24.15 7.02
C LEU A 210 19.42 23.95 7.32
N GLU A 211 18.65 25.03 7.43
CA GLU A 211 17.21 24.96 7.59
C GLU A 211 16.54 24.20 6.44
N ALA A 212 16.88 24.52 5.19
CA ALA A 212 16.34 23.84 4.02
C ALA A 212 16.66 22.34 4.02
N ALA A 213 17.89 21.97 4.41
CA ALA A 213 18.29 20.57 4.53
C ALA A 213 17.48 19.84 5.61
N VAL A 214 17.26 20.48 6.77
CA VAL A 214 16.44 19.92 7.85
C VAL A 214 14.98 19.76 7.41
N LEU A 215 14.39 20.76 6.77
CA LEU A 215 13.02 20.68 6.26
C LEU A 215 12.87 19.55 5.23
N GLY A 216 13.84 19.37 4.32
CA GLY A 216 13.85 18.25 3.38
C GLY A 216 13.94 16.90 4.09
N ALA A 217 14.83 16.78 5.08
CA ALA A 217 15.00 15.55 5.86
C ALA A 217 13.76 15.21 6.72
N VAL A 218 13.10 16.19 7.30
CA VAL A 218 11.93 15.97 8.18
C VAL A 218 10.66 15.73 7.39
N PHE A 219 10.38 16.52 6.37
CA PHE A 219 9.11 16.52 5.66
C PHE A 219 9.12 15.76 4.32
N GLY A 220 10.28 15.36 3.83
CA GLY A 220 10.47 14.74 2.51
C GLY A 220 10.39 15.73 1.36
N THR A 221 10.65 15.26 0.14
CA THR A 221 10.89 16.13 -1.03
C THR A 221 9.75 17.11 -1.30
N ARG A 222 8.50 16.64 -1.32
CA ARG A 222 7.35 17.48 -1.71
C ARG A 222 7.00 18.57 -0.69
N LEU A 223 6.92 18.20 0.57
CA LEU A 223 6.54 19.11 1.66
C LEU A 223 7.70 20.01 2.07
N GLY A 224 8.92 19.47 2.07
CA GLY A 224 10.14 20.26 2.31
C GLY A 224 10.34 21.33 1.25
N MET A 225 10.11 21.01 -0.04
CA MET A 225 10.15 21.99 -1.13
C MET A 225 9.10 23.09 -0.95
N ALA A 226 7.84 22.73 -0.61
CA ALA A 226 6.80 23.73 -0.35
C ALA A 226 7.19 24.66 0.83
N ALA A 227 7.71 24.10 1.92
CA ALA A 227 8.16 24.87 3.09
C ALA A 227 9.31 25.82 2.79
N ALA A 228 10.28 25.40 1.96
CA ALA A 228 11.46 26.19 1.62
C ALA A 228 11.19 27.23 0.52
N LEU A 229 10.35 26.93 -0.47
CA LEU A 229 10.06 27.84 -1.59
C LEU A 229 9.09 28.95 -1.22
N THR A 230 8.12 28.70 -0.34
CA THR A 230 7.13 29.73 0.03
C THR A 230 7.76 31.02 0.57
N PRO A 231 8.70 30.98 1.53
CA PRO A 231 9.39 32.16 2.01
C PRO A 231 10.19 32.88 0.90
N LEU A 232 10.87 32.12 0.03
CA LEU A 232 11.65 32.69 -1.08
C LEU A 232 10.79 33.46 -2.07
N VAL A 233 9.62 32.92 -2.41
CA VAL A 233 8.63 33.62 -3.27
C VAL A 233 8.11 34.88 -2.60
N LEU A 234 7.78 34.83 -1.30
CA LEU A 234 7.30 36.00 -0.56
C LEU A 234 8.37 37.10 -0.47
N ILE A 235 9.62 36.75 -0.22
CA ILE A 235 10.76 37.70 -0.21
C ILE A 235 10.94 38.30 -1.61
N GLY A 236 10.92 37.47 -2.65
CA GLY A 236 11.03 37.95 -4.04
C GLY A 236 9.91 38.93 -4.40
N LEU A 237 8.67 38.69 -3.97
CA LEU A 237 7.54 39.59 -4.19
C LEU A 237 7.67 40.94 -3.45
N VAL A 238 8.39 40.98 -2.35
CA VAL A 238 8.62 42.21 -1.55
C VAL A 238 9.84 42.96 -2.05
N ILE A 239 10.98 42.27 -2.30
CA ILE A 239 12.24 42.90 -2.64
C ILE A 239 12.27 43.44 -4.07
N VAL A 240 11.73 42.68 -5.06
CA VAL A 240 11.71 43.10 -6.47
C VAL A 240 10.98 44.39 -6.70
N PRO A 241 9.75 44.62 -6.16
CA PRO A 241 9.08 45.91 -6.31
C PRO A 241 9.79 47.08 -5.63
N THR A 242 10.42 46.85 -4.44
CA THR A 242 11.10 47.93 -3.70
C THR A 242 12.38 48.40 -4.39
N THR A 243 13.06 47.52 -5.12
CA THR A 243 14.20 47.88 -5.94
C THR A 243 13.84 48.50 -7.28
N ALA A 244 12.67 48.18 -7.84
CA ALA A 244 12.17 48.70 -9.10
C ALA A 244 11.53 50.11 -8.97
N THR A 245 11.08 50.52 -7.78
CA THR A 245 10.43 51.83 -7.52
C THR A 245 11.40 52.90 -7.01
N GLY A 246 12.64 52.56 -6.67
CA GLY A 246 13.67 53.50 -6.30
C GLY A 246 14.29 54.12 -7.58
N GLY A 247 13.87 55.33 -7.93
CA GLY A 247 14.26 55.97 -9.16
C GLY A 247 15.75 56.12 -9.40
N ASP A 248 16.12 56.10 -10.67
CA ASP A 248 17.27 56.60 -11.39
C ASP A 248 18.70 56.36 -10.91
N GLN A 249 18.95 55.64 -9.86
CA GLN A 249 20.29 55.24 -9.44
C GLN A 249 20.38 53.70 -9.14
N CYS A 250 20.33 52.90 -10.21
CA CYS A 250 20.89 51.55 -10.10
C CYS A 250 22.41 51.68 -10.00
N ASP A 251 22.91 51.59 -8.76
CA ASP A 251 24.33 51.33 -8.48
C ASP A 251 24.71 50.05 -9.24
N PRO A 252 25.92 49.94 -9.83
CA PRO A 252 26.39 48.78 -10.59
C PRO A 252 26.30 47.45 -9.80
N ASP A 253 26.06 47.50 -8.50
CA ASP A 253 25.90 46.34 -7.62
C ASP A 253 24.51 45.70 -7.62
N CYS A 254 23.48 46.31 -8.19
CA CYS A 254 22.14 45.71 -8.23
C CYS A 254 22.07 44.36 -8.97
N GLY A 255 22.85 44.21 -10.04
CA GLY A 255 22.97 42.97 -10.79
C GLY A 255 23.66 41.85 -10.00
N SER A 256 24.62 42.21 -9.16
CA SER A 256 25.33 41.26 -8.30
C SER A 256 24.46 40.75 -7.16
N GLN A 257 23.61 41.60 -6.58
CA GLN A 257 22.69 41.21 -5.52
C GLN A 257 21.62 40.29 -6.05
N LEU A 258 21.00 40.56 -7.21
CA LEU A 258 20.01 39.67 -7.82
C LEU A 258 20.65 38.31 -8.16
N ALA A 259 21.86 38.26 -8.70
CA ALA A 259 22.56 37.03 -8.99
C ALA A 259 22.86 36.21 -7.72
N GLN A 260 23.19 36.87 -6.61
CA GLN A 260 23.40 36.21 -5.31
C GLN A 260 22.09 35.60 -4.78
N TYR A 261 20.95 36.30 -4.86
CA TYR A 261 19.65 35.76 -4.45
C TYR A 261 19.24 34.54 -5.28
N VAL A 262 19.43 34.61 -6.60
CA VAL A 262 19.12 33.48 -7.49
C VAL A 262 20.01 32.28 -7.16
N PHE A 263 21.30 32.50 -6.91
CA PHE A 263 22.23 31.44 -6.56
C PHE A 263 21.86 30.77 -5.22
N VAL A 264 21.54 31.55 -4.19
CA VAL A 264 21.10 31.03 -2.88
C VAL A 264 19.80 30.27 -3.02
N ALA A 265 18.82 30.76 -3.80
CA ALA A 265 17.57 30.06 -4.05
C ALA A 265 17.80 28.69 -4.71
N VAL A 266 18.67 28.60 -5.71
CA VAL A 266 19.05 27.35 -6.37
C VAL A 266 19.72 26.38 -5.38
N LEU A 267 20.60 26.85 -4.52
CA LEU A 267 21.25 26.01 -3.50
C LEU A 267 20.23 25.46 -2.49
N ILE A 268 19.27 26.29 -2.04
CA ILE A 268 18.21 25.88 -1.11
C ILE A 268 17.34 24.78 -1.76
N VAL A 269 16.89 24.98 -2.99
CA VAL A 269 16.09 23.98 -3.73
C VAL A 269 16.85 22.68 -3.90
N SER A 270 18.15 22.77 -4.21
CA SER A 270 19.00 21.59 -4.37
C SER A 270 19.19 20.86 -3.04
N ALA A 271 19.42 21.57 -1.94
CA ALA A 271 19.56 20.97 -0.60
C ALA A 271 18.29 20.22 -0.16
N VAL A 272 17.12 20.84 -0.32
CA VAL A 272 15.85 20.19 -0.02
C VAL A 272 15.61 18.98 -0.93
N GLY A 273 15.89 19.12 -2.22
CA GLY A 273 15.73 18.04 -3.19
C GLY A 273 16.57 16.82 -2.84
N ILE A 274 17.85 17.02 -2.56
CA ILE A 274 18.79 15.93 -2.22
C ILE A 274 18.40 15.27 -0.89
N THR A 275 18.20 16.03 0.18
CA THR A 275 17.87 15.49 1.50
C THR A 275 16.52 14.82 1.53
N GLY A 276 15.53 15.39 0.82
CA GLY A 276 14.19 14.81 0.69
C GLY A 276 14.21 13.51 -0.11
N LEU A 277 14.96 13.44 -1.22
CA LEU A 277 15.11 12.21 -2.02
C LEU A 277 15.82 11.11 -1.20
N LEU A 278 16.87 11.45 -0.46
CA LEU A 278 17.56 10.50 0.40
C LEU A 278 16.60 9.95 1.46
N ARG A 279 15.85 10.82 2.11
CA ARG A 279 14.85 10.39 3.07
C ARG A 279 13.79 9.48 2.46
N ASP A 280 13.17 9.89 1.34
CA ASP A 280 12.11 9.13 0.67
C ASP A 280 12.60 7.76 0.17
N ARG A 281 13.94 7.63 -0.08
CA ARG A 281 14.58 6.38 -0.50
C ARG A 281 14.91 5.46 0.67
N TYR A 282 15.44 6.00 1.77
CA TYR A 282 15.95 5.19 2.89
C TYR A 282 14.94 5.03 4.04
N PHE A 283 13.95 5.92 4.13
CA PHE A 283 12.92 5.92 5.16
C PHE A 283 11.55 6.14 4.52
N PRO A 284 11.06 5.19 3.69
CA PRO A 284 9.73 5.29 3.12
C PRO A 284 8.72 5.39 4.28
N ARG A 285 7.84 6.37 4.23
CA ARG A 285 6.73 6.46 5.19
C ARG A 285 5.81 5.28 4.93
N GLU A 286 5.61 4.45 5.92
CA GLU A 286 4.44 3.60 6.01
C GLU A 286 3.21 4.52 6.05
N THR A 287 2.49 4.56 4.95
CA THR A 287 1.24 5.35 4.82
C THR A 287 0.06 4.42 4.87
#